data_b9f6f2d45222495e3a247965eb500371
#
_entry.id   b9f6f2d45222495e3a247965eb500371
#
_cell.length_a   1.000
_cell.length_b   1.000
_cell.length_c   1.000
_cell.angle_alpha   90.00
_cell.angle_beta   90.00
_cell.angle_gamma   90.00
#
_symmetry.space_group_name_H-M   'P 1'
#
loop_
_entity.id
_entity.type
_entity.pdbx_description
1 polymer ?
#
loop_
_entity_poly.entity_id
_entity_poly.type
_entity_poly.pdbx_seq_one_letter_code
_entity_poly.pdbx_strand_id
1 'polypeptide(L)'
;MMLYNAKNGEMLALVDCDWITTMRTGAVAAVSAKALRKDGANTYGIVGLGNTGRATILCILEAEPEKHFKVKLLRYKDQAELFIERFKDYKNVVFEIVDDINEIARTADVFISCITSANGLLVEDEKTFQPGVTVIPVHMRGLQNCDTTFDRVFGDDTDHVKGFKYFSQYKDYNEIGEVLAGRDPGRKSQEQRIIDYNYGLALHDVVFASKIYELVADKDVPSIEIIKETEKFWV
;
A
#
# COMPACT_ATOMS: atom_id res chain seq x y z
N MET A 1 11.96 -12.97 -9.10
CA MET A 1 13.03 -12.39 -8.24
C MET A 1 14.05 -13.46 -7.91
N MET A 2 15.34 -13.09 -7.84
CA MET A 2 16.39 -13.96 -7.32
C MET A 2 16.76 -13.54 -5.90
N LEU A 3 16.78 -14.48 -4.98
CA LEU A 3 17.19 -14.27 -3.59
C LEU A 3 18.64 -14.73 -3.41
N TYR A 4 19.47 -13.88 -2.82
CA TYR A 4 20.87 -14.15 -2.59
C TYR A 4 21.23 -14.07 -1.11
N ASN A 5 22.22 -14.88 -0.70
CA ASN A 5 22.84 -14.75 0.60
C ASN A 5 23.77 -13.51 0.59
N ALA A 6 23.46 -12.53 1.41
CA ALA A 6 24.20 -11.27 1.48
C ALA A 6 25.67 -11.43 1.94
N LYS A 7 26.02 -12.55 2.61
CA LYS A 7 27.37 -12.79 3.13
C LYS A 7 28.35 -13.31 2.08
N ASN A 8 27.87 -14.14 1.14
CA ASN A 8 28.73 -14.85 0.20
C ASN A 8 28.28 -14.77 -1.27
N GLY A 9 27.17 -14.08 -1.55
CA GLY A 9 26.63 -13.92 -2.91
C GLY A 9 25.99 -15.18 -3.51
N GLU A 10 25.80 -16.24 -2.71
CA GLU A 10 25.20 -17.48 -3.18
C GLU A 10 23.72 -17.30 -3.49
N MET A 11 23.27 -17.76 -4.64
CA MET A 11 21.84 -17.77 -4.99
C MET A 11 21.11 -18.81 -4.14
N LEU A 12 20.09 -18.37 -3.42
CA LEU A 12 19.29 -19.20 -2.53
C LEU A 12 18.01 -19.71 -3.20
N ALA A 13 17.35 -18.84 -3.99
CA ALA A 13 16.10 -19.19 -4.63
C ALA A 13 15.79 -18.32 -5.84
N LEU A 14 14.99 -18.87 -6.75
CA LEU A 14 14.24 -18.16 -7.77
C LEU A 14 12.77 -18.17 -7.36
N VAL A 15 12.17 -16.99 -7.18
CA VAL A 15 10.82 -16.84 -6.63
C VAL A 15 9.95 -16.04 -7.59
N ASP A 16 8.71 -16.50 -7.79
CA ASP A 16 7.67 -15.71 -8.48
C ASP A 16 7.38 -14.43 -7.71
N CYS A 17 7.27 -13.31 -8.41
CA CYS A 17 7.11 -12.00 -7.79
C CYS A 17 5.70 -11.41 -7.90
N ASP A 18 4.82 -11.95 -8.72
CA ASP A 18 3.49 -11.36 -8.94
C ASP A 18 2.68 -11.33 -7.65
N TRP A 19 2.67 -12.46 -6.93
CA TRP A 19 2.03 -12.54 -5.64
C TRP A 19 2.73 -11.66 -4.58
N ILE A 20 4.06 -11.70 -4.51
CA ILE A 20 4.85 -10.91 -3.56
C ILE A 20 4.58 -9.43 -3.76
N THR A 21 4.72 -8.92 -4.99
CA THR A 21 4.51 -7.51 -5.31
C THR A 21 3.09 -7.06 -4.96
N THR A 22 2.10 -7.89 -5.25
CA THR A 22 0.71 -7.61 -4.90
C THR A 22 0.52 -7.52 -3.38
N MET A 23 0.96 -8.54 -2.65
CA MET A 23 0.70 -8.64 -1.21
C MET A 23 1.51 -7.63 -0.39
N ARG A 24 2.81 -7.44 -0.69
CA ARG A 24 3.63 -6.46 0.05
C ARG A 24 3.12 -5.03 -0.17
N THR A 25 2.62 -4.73 -1.38
CA THR A 25 2.06 -3.40 -1.67
C THR A 25 0.76 -3.18 -0.89
N GLY A 26 -0.13 -4.16 -0.90
CA GLY A 26 -1.36 -4.10 -0.10
C GLY A 26 -1.09 -4.03 1.40
N ALA A 27 -0.09 -4.76 1.90
CA ALA A 27 0.29 -4.73 3.31
C ALA A 27 0.83 -3.36 3.74
N VAL A 28 1.67 -2.71 2.94
CA VAL A 28 2.18 -1.35 3.23
C VAL A 28 1.02 -0.37 3.31
N ALA A 29 0.11 -0.36 2.33
CA ALA A 29 -1.05 0.51 2.34
C ALA A 29 -1.97 0.25 3.56
N ALA A 30 -2.14 -1.00 3.98
CA ALA A 30 -2.91 -1.35 5.17
C ALA A 30 -2.24 -0.85 6.46
N VAL A 31 -0.92 -0.97 6.57
CA VAL A 31 -0.13 -0.46 7.71
C VAL A 31 -0.23 1.06 7.79
N SER A 32 -0.04 1.77 6.68
CA SER A 32 -0.20 3.22 6.59
C SER A 32 -1.61 3.66 6.99
N ALA A 33 -2.64 2.99 6.47
CA ALA A 33 -4.03 3.25 6.83
C ALA A 33 -4.27 3.13 8.33
N LYS A 34 -3.76 2.06 8.95
CA LYS A 34 -3.89 1.83 10.39
C LYS A 34 -3.15 2.87 11.22
N ALA A 35 -1.94 3.24 10.81
CA ALA A 35 -1.07 4.15 11.55
C ALA A 35 -1.53 5.62 11.50
N LEU A 36 -2.15 6.03 10.39
CA LEU A 36 -2.44 7.44 10.12
C LEU A 36 -3.92 7.82 10.18
N ARG A 37 -4.84 6.86 10.25
CA ARG A 37 -6.28 7.16 10.33
C ARG A 37 -6.64 7.88 11.63
N LYS A 38 -7.74 8.63 11.61
CA LYS A 38 -8.31 9.23 12.82
C LYS A 38 -8.94 8.16 13.73
N ASP A 39 -9.15 8.52 14.99
CA ASP A 39 -9.83 7.64 15.94
C ASP A 39 -11.25 7.32 15.46
N GLY A 40 -11.68 6.10 15.68
CA GLY A 40 -13.00 5.63 15.26
C GLY A 40 -13.17 5.43 13.74
N ALA A 41 -12.17 5.75 12.91
CA ALA A 41 -12.24 5.57 11.46
C ALA A 41 -12.61 4.13 11.08
N ASN A 42 -13.69 3.97 10.31
CA ASN A 42 -14.17 2.67 9.86
C ASN A 42 -14.66 2.67 8.41
N THR A 43 -14.77 3.83 7.78
CA THR A 43 -15.21 3.96 6.38
C THR A 43 -14.01 4.12 5.46
N TYR A 44 -13.81 3.14 4.59
CA TYR A 44 -12.70 3.09 3.64
C TYR A 44 -13.22 3.22 2.22
N GLY A 45 -12.53 4.00 1.39
CA GLY A 45 -12.83 4.12 -0.03
C GLY A 45 -11.71 3.54 -0.86
N ILE A 46 -12.04 2.69 -1.83
CA ILE A 46 -11.06 2.04 -2.72
C ILE A 46 -11.32 2.45 -4.17
N VAL A 47 -10.29 3.00 -4.77
CA VAL A 47 -10.23 3.34 -6.20
C VAL A 47 -9.19 2.44 -6.87
N GLY A 48 -9.61 1.65 -7.86
CA GLY A 48 -8.77 0.61 -8.45
C GLY A 48 -8.94 -0.75 -7.76
N LEU A 49 -9.78 -1.60 -8.35
CA LEU A 49 -10.24 -2.88 -7.77
C LEU A 49 -9.45 -4.09 -8.26
N GLY A 50 -8.23 -3.86 -8.75
CA GLY A 50 -7.29 -4.89 -9.18
C GLY A 50 -6.67 -5.67 -8.01
N ASN A 51 -5.60 -6.42 -8.31
CA ASN A 51 -4.94 -7.28 -7.32
C ASN A 51 -4.43 -6.49 -6.11
N THR A 52 -3.84 -5.30 -6.31
CA THR A 52 -3.35 -4.46 -5.21
C THR A 52 -4.49 -3.99 -4.30
N GLY A 53 -5.62 -3.52 -4.86
CA GLY A 53 -6.79 -3.12 -4.07
C GLY A 53 -7.36 -4.28 -3.25
N ARG A 54 -7.40 -5.48 -3.83
CA ARG A 54 -7.83 -6.71 -3.15
C ARG A 54 -6.89 -7.09 -2.01
N ALA A 55 -5.57 -7.07 -2.26
CA ALA A 55 -4.57 -7.34 -1.23
C ALA A 55 -4.62 -6.31 -0.10
N THR A 56 -4.83 -5.03 -0.42
CA THR A 56 -4.96 -3.96 0.58
C THR A 56 -6.14 -4.24 1.52
N ILE A 57 -7.32 -4.52 0.97
CA ILE A 57 -8.50 -4.82 1.81
C ILE A 57 -8.31 -6.11 2.59
N LEU A 58 -7.74 -7.16 1.99
CA LEU A 58 -7.40 -8.39 2.70
C LEU A 58 -6.53 -8.09 3.93
N CYS A 59 -5.44 -7.35 3.75
CA CYS A 59 -4.52 -7.01 4.83
C CYS A 59 -5.19 -6.14 5.91
N ILE A 60 -6.10 -5.22 5.55
CA ILE A 60 -6.86 -4.40 6.50
C ILE A 60 -7.76 -5.29 7.36
N LEU A 61 -8.52 -6.19 6.74
CA LEU A 61 -9.48 -7.06 7.44
C LEU A 61 -8.77 -8.06 8.37
N GLU A 62 -7.69 -8.66 7.91
CA GLU A 62 -6.90 -9.63 8.70
C GLU A 62 -6.12 -8.97 9.85
N ALA A 63 -5.69 -7.71 9.68
CA ALA A 63 -4.96 -7.00 10.74
C ALA A 63 -5.85 -6.57 11.92
N GLU A 64 -7.18 -6.53 11.73
CA GLU A 64 -8.14 -6.10 12.76
C GLU A 64 -9.46 -6.89 12.61
N PRO A 65 -9.46 -8.21 12.87
CA PRO A 65 -10.61 -9.07 12.62
C PRO A 65 -11.85 -8.72 13.46
N GLU A 66 -11.66 -8.09 14.63
CA GLU A 66 -12.74 -7.67 15.51
C GLU A 66 -13.36 -6.31 15.14
N LYS A 67 -12.71 -5.57 14.23
CA LYS A 67 -13.19 -4.27 13.79
C LYS A 67 -14.11 -4.41 12.59
N HIS A 68 -15.25 -3.72 12.63
CA HIS A 68 -16.18 -3.67 11.51
C HIS A 68 -15.86 -2.50 10.58
N PHE A 69 -15.78 -2.80 9.28
CA PHE A 69 -15.45 -1.85 8.23
C PHE A 69 -16.62 -1.63 7.27
N LYS A 70 -16.79 -0.40 6.82
CA LYS A 70 -17.59 -0.05 5.66
C LYS A 70 -16.62 0.30 4.52
N VAL A 71 -16.70 -0.44 3.40
CA VAL A 71 -15.80 -0.24 2.25
C VAL A 71 -16.59 0.21 1.04
N LYS A 72 -16.32 1.42 0.58
CA LYS A 72 -16.87 1.97 -0.66
C LYS A 72 -15.96 1.63 -1.83
N LEU A 73 -16.49 1.00 -2.84
CA LEU A 73 -15.80 0.58 -4.05
C LEU A 73 -16.21 1.47 -5.21
N LEU A 74 -15.25 2.20 -5.81
CA LEU A 74 -15.54 2.92 -7.04
C LEU A 74 -15.82 1.93 -8.17
N ARG A 75 -17.00 2.04 -8.79
CA ARG A 75 -17.38 1.14 -9.88
C ARG A 75 -16.41 1.24 -11.04
N TYR A 76 -15.95 0.09 -11.51
CA TYR A 76 -15.21 -0.05 -12.75
C TYR A 76 -15.59 -1.38 -13.42
N LYS A 77 -16.42 -1.32 -14.47
CA LYS A 77 -16.97 -2.51 -15.14
C LYS A 77 -17.65 -3.43 -14.10
N ASP A 78 -17.37 -4.73 -14.16
CA ASP A 78 -17.84 -5.78 -13.25
C ASP A 78 -16.90 -6.05 -12.06
N GLN A 79 -15.82 -5.26 -11.92
CA GLN A 79 -14.80 -5.54 -10.90
C GLN A 79 -15.29 -5.35 -9.47
N ALA A 80 -16.28 -4.47 -9.24
CA ALA A 80 -16.80 -4.24 -7.90
C ALA A 80 -17.59 -5.45 -7.40
N GLU A 81 -18.41 -6.05 -8.24
CA GLU A 81 -19.17 -7.26 -7.94
C GLU A 81 -18.25 -8.46 -7.67
N LEU A 82 -17.23 -8.65 -8.52
CA LEU A 82 -16.20 -9.69 -8.36
C LEU A 82 -15.37 -9.47 -7.09
N PHE A 83 -15.14 -8.22 -6.70
CA PHE A 83 -14.46 -7.87 -5.47
C PHE A 83 -15.29 -8.30 -4.26
N ILE A 84 -16.56 -7.96 -4.22
CA ILE A 84 -17.50 -8.34 -3.14
C ILE A 84 -17.58 -9.85 -3.02
N GLU A 85 -17.76 -10.56 -4.13
CA GLU A 85 -17.84 -12.03 -4.14
C GLU A 85 -16.59 -12.67 -3.52
N ARG A 86 -15.41 -12.11 -3.78
CA ARG A 86 -14.16 -12.62 -3.19
C ARG A 86 -14.11 -12.50 -1.66
N PHE A 87 -14.77 -11.49 -1.10
CA PHE A 87 -14.78 -11.21 0.34
C PHE A 87 -16.08 -11.63 1.04
N LYS A 88 -16.93 -12.41 0.40
CA LYS A 88 -18.26 -12.79 0.93
C LYS A 88 -18.23 -13.53 2.28
N ASP A 89 -17.13 -14.21 2.58
CA ASP A 89 -16.97 -14.97 3.82
C ASP A 89 -16.48 -14.09 5.00
N TYR A 90 -16.03 -12.88 4.73
CA TYR A 90 -15.65 -11.92 5.76
C TYR A 90 -16.89 -11.29 6.41
N LYS A 91 -17.02 -11.46 7.72
CA LYS A 91 -18.17 -10.97 8.50
C LYS A 91 -17.95 -9.56 9.07
N ASN A 92 -16.72 -9.09 9.04
CA ASN A 92 -16.32 -7.81 9.59
C ASN A 92 -16.26 -6.68 8.54
N VAL A 93 -16.88 -6.85 7.38
CA VAL A 93 -16.95 -5.83 6.33
C VAL A 93 -18.32 -5.77 5.66
N VAL A 94 -18.73 -4.54 5.34
CA VAL A 94 -19.88 -4.25 4.47
C VAL A 94 -19.38 -3.44 3.28
N PHE A 95 -19.69 -3.89 2.07
CA PHE A 95 -19.33 -3.20 0.83
C PHE A 95 -20.46 -2.36 0.29
N GLU A 96 -20.13 -1.19 -0.25
CA GLU A 96 -21.03 -0.31 -0.98
C GLU A 96 -20.36 0.06 -2.31
N ILE A 97 -21.09 -0.11 -3.42
CA ILE A 97 -20.59 0.29 -4.74
C ILE A 97 -21.07 1.71 -5.00
N VAL A 98 -20.15 2.57 -5.41
CA VAL A 98 -20.41 3.98 -5.74
C VAL A 98 -19.91 4.31 -7.15
N ASP A 99 -20.59 5.23 -7.82
CA ASP A 99 -20.29 5.63 -9.20
C ASP A 99 -19.53 6.96 -9.28
N ASP A 100 -19.48 7.72 -8.18
CA ASP A 100 -18.80 9.01 -8.09
C ASP A 100 -17.64 8.96 -7.10
N ILE A 101 -16.42 9.18 -7.58
CA ILE A 101 -15.21 9.25 -6.76
C ILE A 101 -15.30 10.36 -5.70
N ASN A 102 -16.01 11.45 -5.99
CA ASN A 102 -16.19 12.55 -5.05
C ASN A 102 -17.07 12.15 -3.86
N GLU A 103 -17.95 11.16 -4.03
CA GLU A 103 -18.68 10.59 -2.91
C GLU A 103 -17.74 9.91 -1.93
N ILE A 104 -16.77 9.14 -2.46
CA ILE A 104 -15.72 8.51 -1.62
C ILE A 104 -14.91 9.60 -0.91
N ALA A 105 -14.45 10.62 -1.63
CA ALA A 105 -13.65 11.70 -1.05
C ALA A 105 -14.37 12.44 0.09
N ARG A 106 -15.70 12.66 -0.05
CA ARG A 106 -16.52 13.33 0.96
C ARG A 106 -16.80 12.47 2.19
N THR A 107 -16.74 11.16 2.10
CA THR A 107 -17.32 10.28 3.12
C THR A 107 -16.37 9.24 3.69
N ALA A 108 -15.25 8.95 3.03
CA ALA A 108 -14.29 7.98 3.51
C ALA A 108 -13.34 8.58 4.57
N ASP A 109 -13.15 7.88 5.67
CA ASP A 109 -12.11 8.21 6.66
C ASP A 109 -10.72 7.92 6.12
N VAL A 110 -10.61 6.87 5.28
CA VAL A 110 -9.40 6.48 4.57
C VAL A 110 -9.73 6.31 3.09
N PHE A 111 -9.08 7.08 2.24
CA PHE A 111 -9.20 7.01 0.79
C PHE A 111 -7.95 6.36 0.21
N ILE A 112 -8.08 5.20 -0.41
CA ILE A 112 -6.95 4.44 -0.97
C ILE A 112 -7.09 4.36 -2.49
N SER A 113 -6.04 4.75 -3.21
CA SER A 113 -6.01 4.64 -4.66
C SER A 113 -4.98 3.62 -5.12
N CYS A 114 -5.46 2.54 -5.73
CA CYS A 114 -4.69 1.41 -6.28
C CYS A 114 -4.78 1.35 -7.81
N ILE A 115 -5.01 2.47 -8.49
CA ILE A 115 -5.06 2.51 -9.96
C ILE A 115 -3.66 2.37 -10.56
N THR A 116 -3.58 1.89 -11.78
CA THR A 116 -2.30 1.74 -12.50
C THR A 116 -1.82 3.06 -13.11
N SER A 117 -2.75 3.92 -13.51
CA SER A 117 -2.43 5.21 -14.14
C SER A 117 -3.56 6.22 -13.94
N ALA A 118 -3.20 7.50 -13.87
CA ALA A 118 -4.13 8.63 -13.89
C ALA A 118 -3.76 9.58 -15.02
N ASN A 119 -4.74 9.95 -15.85
CA ASN A 119 -4.57 10.93 -16.93
C ASN A 119 -4.72 12.38 -16.44
N GLY A 120 -5.11 12.59 -15.18
CA GLY A 120 -5.35 13.88 -14.56
C GLY A 120 -5.56 13.70 -13.06
N LEU A 121 -6.12 14.71 -12.40
CA LEU A 121 -6.50 14.61 -10.99
C LEU A 121 -7.68 13.63 -10.83
N LEU A 122 -7.64 12.83 -9.81
CA LEU A 122 -8.73 11.89 -9.45
C LEU A 122 -9.89 12.63 -8.77
N VAL A 123 -9.56 13.60 -7.94
CA VAL A 123 -10.48 14.51 -7.27
C VAL A 123 -9.98 15.91 -7.59
N GLU A 124 -10.72 16.64 -8.42
CA GLU A 124 -10.26 17.94 -8.95
C GLU A 124 -10.15 19.01 -7.86
N ASP A 125 -11.15 19.08 -6.99
CA ASP A 125 -11.14 19.99 -5.84
C ASP A 125 -10.75 19.22 -4.57
N GLU A 126 -9.57 19.46 -4.04
CA GLU A 126 -9.05 18.84 -2.84
C GLU A 126 -9.88 19.17 -1.57
N LYS A 127 -10.71 20.22 -1.61
CA LYS A 127 -11.65 20.56 -0.53
C LYS A 127 -12.80 19.57 -0.43
N THR A 128 -12.99 18.74 -1.45
CA THR A 128 -13.96 17.64 -1.44
C THR A 128 -13.59 16.60 -0.37
N PHE A 129 -12.31 16.42 -0.08
CA PHE A 129 -11.89 15.52 0.99
C PHE A 129 -12.32 16.03 2.36
N GLN A 130 -13.01 15.16 3.12
CA GLN A 130 -13.49 15.52 4.45
C GLN A 130 -12.34 15.84 5.42
N PRO A 131 -12.58 16.65 6.47
CA PRO A 131 -11.64 16.81 7.58
C PRO A 131 -11.30 15.46 8.22
N GLY A 132 -10.05 15.28 8.60
CA GLY A 132 -9.59 14.04 9.23
C GLY A 132 -9.31 12.87 8.28
N VAL A 133 -9.48 13.04 6.97
CA VAL A 133 -9.19 11.99 6.00
C VAL A 133 -7.71 11.60 5.98
N THR A 134 -7.45 10.31 5.77
CA THR A 134 -6.13 9.81 5.35
C THR A 134 -6.24 9.35 3.91
N VAL A 135 -5.41 9.91 3.03
CA VAL A 135 -5.33 9.57 1.60
C VAL A 135 -4.07 8.78 1.34
N ILE A 136 -4.20 7.61 0.70
CA ILE A 136 -3.08 6.69 0.44
C ILE A 136 -3.04 6.37 -1.05
N PRO A 137 -2.28 7.13 -1.84
CA PRO A 137 -1.96 6.74 -3.21
C PRO A 137 -0.90 5.65 -3.23
N VAL A 138 -1.25 4.49 -3.81
CA VAL A 138 -0.32 3.39 -4.08
C VAL A 138 0.26 3.56 -5.50
N HIS A 139 0.48 4.80 -5.89
CA HIS A 139 1.00 5.25 -7.19
C HIS A 139 1.38 6.74 -7.13
N MET A 140 1.98 7.27 -8.22
CA MET A 140 2.62 8.59 -8.21
C MET A 140 1.75 9.75 -8.71
N ARG A 141 0.56 9.53 -9.27
CA ARG A 141 -0.22 10.55 -10.00
C ARG A 141 -1.69 10.55 -9.62
N GLY A 142 -2.32 11.72 -9.83
CA GLY A 142 -3.76 11.88 -9.67
C GLY A 142 -4.20 12.58 -8.39
N LEU A 143 -3.28 12.86 -7.45
CA LEU A 143 -3.59 13.49 -6.15
C LEU A 143 -2.62 14.62 -5.79
N GLN A 144 -1.89 15.16 -6.79
CA GLN A 144 -0.86 16.18 -6.58
C GLN A 144 -1.41 17.53 -6.06
N ASN A 145 -2.70 17.80 -6.22
CA ASN A 145 -3.37 18.96 -5.63
C ASN A 145 -3.47 18.86 -4.10
N CYS A 146 -3.33 17.66 -3.53
CA CYS A 146 -3.27 17.47 -2.08
C CYS A 146 -1.90 17.84 -1.48
N ASP A 147 -0.84 17.80 -2.28
CA ASP A 147 0.56 17.94 -1.83
C ASP A 147 0.84 19.22 -1.03
N THR A 148 0.22 20.33 -1.41
CA THR A 148 0.45 21.64 -0.79
C THR A 148 -0.69 22.08 0.12
N THR A 149 -1.82 21.38 0.10
CA THR A 149 -3.05 21.78 0.79
C THR A 149 -3.33 20.92 2.02
N PHE A 150 -2.89 19.67 2.02
CA PHE A 150 -3.04 18.78 3.18
C PHE A 150 -2.10 19.20 4.31
N ASP A 151 -2.45 18.83 5.53
CA ASP A 151 -1.77 19.30 6.75
C ASP A 151 -0.47 18.54 7.02
N ARG A 152 -0.40 17.26 6.60
CA ARG A 152 0.80 16.42 6.67
C ARG A 152 0.95 15.58 5.43
N VAL A 153 2.19 15.38 5.01
CA VAL A 153 2.56 14.49 3.92
C VAL A 153 3.54 13.44 4.46
N PHE A 154 3.27 12.18 4.15
CA PHE A 154 4.19 11.07 4.43
C PHE A 154 4.60 10.38 3.15
N GLY A 155 5.66 9.61 3.22
CA GLY A 155 6.10 8.71 2.18
C GLY A 155 6.81 7.50 2.77
N ASP A 156 6.98 6.46 1.98
CA ASP A 156 7.72 5.27 2.39
C ASP A 156 9.25 5.49 2.38
N ASP A 157 9.74 6.40 1.53
CA ASP A 157 11.17 6.76 1.44
C ASP A 157 11.33 8.17 0.86
N THR A 158 12.09 9.02 1.54
CA THR A 158 12.34 10.41 1.13
C THR A 158 13.02 10.50 -0.23
N ASP A 159 13.93 9.58 -0.54
CA ASP A 159 14.65 9.58 -1.81
C ASP A 159 13.72 9.35 -3.01
N HIS A 160 12.60 8.66 -2.82
CA HIS A 160 11.58 8.49 -3.84
C HIS A 160 10.73 9.74 -4.08
N VAL A 161 10.43 10.51 -3.04
CA VAL A 161 9.52 11.66 -3.14
C VAL A 161 10.22 13.01 -3.26
N LYS A 162 11.50 13.14 -2.90
CA LYS A 162 12.25 14.40 -2.95
C LYS A 162 12.32 15.03 -4.34
N GLY A 163 12.14 14.24 -5.40
CA GLY A 163 12.08 14.69 -6.79
C GLY A 163 10.71 15.21 -7.23
N PHE A 164 9.68 15.18 -6.39
CA PHE A 164 8.37 15.67 -6.76
C PHE A 164 8.33 17.15 -6.88
N LYS A 165 7.52 17.64 -7.84
CA LYS A 165 7.41 19.06 -8.18
C LYS A 165 7.17 19.97 -6.96
N TYR A 166 6.38 19.50 -6.00
CA TYR A 166 5.96 20.27 -4.84
C TYR A 166 6.61 19.83 -3.52
N PHE A 167 7.61 18.97 -3.56
CA PHE A 167 8.23 18.43 -2.34
C PHE A 167 8.70 19.52 -1.36
N SER A 168 9.34 20.57 -1.86
CA SER A 168 9.80 21.70 -1.04
C SER A 168 8.66 22.51 -0.38
N GLN A 169 7.42 22.25 -0.78
CA GLN A 169 6.22 22.93 -0.25
C GLN A 169 5.40 21.99 0.64
N TYR A 170 5.83 20.74 0.83
CA TYR A 170 5.14 19.81 1.71
C TYR A 170 5.10 20.36 3.13
N LYS A 171 3.92 20.32 3.73
CA LYS A 171 3.75 20.70 5.12
C LYS A 171 4.04 19.49 6.00
N ASP A 172 4.88 19.68 7.02
CA ASP A 172 5.12 18.70 8.08
C ASP A 172 5.37 17.28 7.50
N TYR A 173 6.34 17.19 6.56
CA TYR A 173 6.71 15.94 5.91
C TYR A 173 7.53 15.03 6.83
N ASN A 174 7.25 13.71 6.79
CA ASN A 174 8.10 12.68 7.38
C ASN A 174 7.91 11.33 6.65
N GLU A 175 8.72 10.35 6.98
CA GLU A 175 8.55 8.98 6.50
C GLU A 175 7.59 8.21 7.41
N ILE A 176 6.76 7.34 6.82
CA ILE A 176 5.86 6.48 7.60
C ILE A 176 6.63 5.55 8.55
N GLY A 177 7.86 5.19 8.21
CA GLY A 177 8.76 4.42 9.04
C GLY A 177 9.05 5.08 10.40
N GLU A 178 9.09 6.41 10.48
CA GLU A 178 9.29 7.15 11.73
C GLU A 178 8.06 7.02 12.66
N VAL A 179 6.86 6.99 12.09
CA VAL A 179 5.62 6.76 12.83
C VAL A 179 5.60 5.33 13.39
N LEU A 180 5.93 4.36 12.57
CA LEU A 180 5.94 2.95 12.97
C LEU A 180 7.01 2.65 14.03
N ALA A 181 8.10 3.40 14.03
CA ALA A 181 9.17 3.30 15.02
C ALA A 181 8.88 4.11 16.30
N GLY A 182 7.74 4.81 16.38
CA GLY A 182 7.36 5.62 17.53
C GLY A 182 8.16 6.92 17.71
N ARG A 183 8.87 7.36 16.66
CA ARG A 183 9.64 8.61 16.67
C ARG A 183 8.84 9.81 16.15
N ASP A 184 7.74 9.56 15.47
CA ASP A 184 6.77 10.57 15.03
C ASP A 184 5.37 10.14 15.49
N PRO A 185 4.54 11.07 16.01
CA PRO A 185 3.19 10.72 16.48
C PRO A 185 2.20 10.35 15.34
N GLY A 186 2.59 10.51 14.08
CA GLY A 186 1.69 10.36 12.95
C GLY A 186 0.66 11.50 12.92
N ARG A 187 -0.60 11.18 13.16
CA ARG A 187 -1.68 12.15 13.25
C ARG A 187 -1.57 12.98 14.54
N LYS A 188 -1.62 14.30 14.41
CA LYS A 188 -1.52 15.26 15.54
C LYS A 188 -2.89 15.81 15.97
N SER A 189 -3.90 15.75 15.11
CA SER A 189 -5.29 16.08 15.46
C SER A 189 -6.28 15.30 14.61
N GLN A 190 -7.51 15.15 15.10
CA GLN A 190 -8.55 14.37 14.42
C GLN A 190 -9.03 15.02 13.11
N GLU A 191 -8.83 16.32 12.95
CA GLU A 191 -9.23 17.09 11.77
C GLU A 191 -8.16 17.14 10.68
N GLN A 192 -6.91 16.76 10.98
CA GLN A 192 -5.83 16.79 9.98
C GLN A 192 -6.14 15.94 8.75
N ARG A 193 -5.97 16.52 7.58
CA ARG A 193 -5.94 15.80 6.30
C ARG A 193 -4.52 15.36 6.03
N ILE A 194 -4.32 14.07 5.87
CA ILE A 194 -3.01 13.43 5.70
C ILE A 194 -2.96 12.72 4.36
N ILE A 195 -1.86 12.87 3.63
CA ILE A 195 -1.55 12.03 2.46
C ILE A 195 -0.27 11.26 2.72
N ASP A 196 -0.27 9.95 2.40
CA ASP A 196 0.88 9.08 2.54
C ASP A 196 1.16 8.32 1.23
N TYR A 197 2.27 8.62 0.61
CA TYR A 197 2.71 8.07 -0.66
C TYR A 197 3.38 6.71 -0.47
N ASN A 198 2.73 5.65 -0.93
CA ASN A 198 3.26 4.28 -0.88
C ASN A 198 3.75 3.82 -2.25
N TYR A 199 5.03 4.03 -2.55
CA TYR A 199 5.65 3.57 -3.80
C TYR A 199 6.17 2.15 -3.73
N GLY A 200 6.46 1.71 -2.53
CA GLY A 200 7.06 0.42 -2.26
C GLY A 200 8.58 0.43 -2.38
N LEU A 201 9.20 -0.28 -1.48
CA LEU A 201 10.65 -0.48 -1.41
C LEU A 201 10.98 -1.91 -1.79
N ALA A 202 12.06 -2.11 -2.54
CA ALA A 202 12.60 -3.44 -2.82
C ALA A 202 12.88 -4.25 -1.54
N LEU A 203 13.13 -3.56 -0.43
CA LEU A 203 13.27 -4.17 0.90
C LEU A 203 12.04 -5.00 1.29
N HIS A 204 10.83 -4.51 0.98
CA HIS A 204 9.59 -5.24 1.26
C HIS A 204 9.53 -6.55 0.46
N ASP A 205 9.94 -6.54 -0.81
CA ASP A 205 9.98 -7.73 -1.65
C ASP A 205 10.98 -8.76 -1.09
N VAL A 206 12.15 -8.31 -0.62
CA VAL A 206 13.17 -9.18 0.01
C VAL A 206 12.66 -9.81 1.30
N VAL A 207 11.96 -9.05 2.15
CA VAL A 207 11.38 -9.55 3.41
C VAL A 207 10.36 -10.67 3.11
N PHE A 208 9.45 -10.44 2.17
CA PHE A 208 8.45 -11.45 1.79
C PHE A 208 9.10 -12.70 1.18
N ALA A 209 10.05 -12.52 0.26
CA ALA A 209 10.74 -13.63 -0.37
C ALA A 209 11.57 -14.45 0.62
N SER A 210 12.29 -13.79 1.54
CA SER A 210 13.04 -14.47 2.60
C SER A 210 12.12 -15.28 3.49
N LYS A 211 10.96 -14.72 3.84
CA LYS A 211 9.98 -15.44 4.65
C LYS A 211 9.38 -16.65 3.92
N ILE A 212 9.08 -16.50 2.63
CA ILE A 212 8.63 -17.65 1.82
C ILE A 212 9.71 -18.71 1.75
N TYR A 213 10.96 -18.33 1.51
CA TYR A 213 12.10 -19.22 1.47
C TYR A 213 12.23 -20.04 2.77
N GLU A 214 12.14 -19.38 3.93
CA GLU A 214 12.14 -20.03 5.24
C GLU A 214 10.97 -21.04 5.40
N LEU A 215 9.76 -20.64 4.96
CA LEU A 215 8.55 -21.47 5.10
C LEU A 215 8.54 -22.72 4.22
N VAL A 216 9.36 -22.75 3.16
CA VAL A 216 9.47 -23.90 2.26
C VAL A 216 10.77 -24.69 2.42
N ALA A 217 11.65 -24.30 3.36
CA ALA A 217 12.97 -24.92 3.54
C ALA A 217 12.92 -26.45 3.75
N ASP A 218 11.88 -26.93 4.46
CA ASP A 218 11.68 -28.35 4.74
C ASP A 218 10.64 -29.03 3.82
N LYS A 219 10.24 -28.35 2.74
CA LYS A 219 9.24 -28.86 1.80
C LYS A 219 9.90 -29.40 0.54
N ASP A 220 9.25 -30.37 -0.07
CA ASP A 220 9.64 -30.87 -1.41
C ASP A 220 9.24 -29.82 -2.46
N VAL A 221 10.20 -28.97 -2.83
CA VAL A 221 10.07 -27.95 -3.86
C VAL A 221 11.08 -28.21 -4.98
N PRO A 222 10.77 -27.82 -6.23
CA PRO A 222 11.74 -27.95 -7.33
C PRO A 222 13.07 -27.31 -6.97
N SER A 223 14.17 -28.02 -7.23
CA SER A 223 15.51 -27.53 -7.00
C SER A 223 16.33 -27.50 -8.30
N ILE A 224 17.25 -26.55 -8.39
CA ILE A 224 18.20 -26.43 -9.49
C ILE A 224 19.60 -26.50 -8.85
N GLU A 225 20.37 -27.48 -9.30
CA GLU A 225 21.78 -27.57 -8.89
C GLU A 225 22.60 -26.53 -9.64
N ILE A 226 23.33 -25.69 -8.89
CA ILE A 226 24.27 -24.74 -9.44
C ILE A 226 25.66 -25.32 -9.26
N ILE A 227 26.28 -25.71 -10.38
CA ILE A 227 27.65 -26.21 -10.40
C ILE A 227 28.57 -25.02 -10.16
N LYS A 228 29.33 -25.08 -9.06
CA LYS A 228 30.36 -24.08 -8.75
C LYS A 228 31.66 -24.46 -9.44
N GLU A 229 32.28 -23.52 -10.16
CA GLU A 229 33.62 -23.70 -10.64
C GLU A 229 34.60 -23.82 -9.47
N THR A 230 35.36 -24.91 -9.45
CA THR A 230 36.34 -25.20 -8.39
C THR A 230 37.74 -24.78 -8.79
N GLU A 231 37.98 -24.61 -10.08
CA GLU A 231 39.26 -24.21 -10.62
C GLU A 231 39.26 -22.75 -11.07
N LYS A 232 40.40 -22.08 -10.87
CA LYS A 232 40.58 -20.73 -11.40
C LYS A 232 40.76 -20.81 -12.92
N PHE A 233 39.85 -20.19 -13.68
CA PHE A 233 39.88 -20.17 -15.14
C PHE A 233 40.53 -18.90 -15.72
N TRP A 234 41.01 -18.00 -14.87
CA TRP A 234 41.82 -16.84 -15.22
C TRP A 234 43.26 -17.06 -14.88
N VAL A 235 44.13 -16.67 -15.82
CA VAL A 235 45.58 -16.73 -15.67
C VAL A 235 46.07 -15.39 -15.12
#